data_afa23c700362b6be517426fe40ff7a38
#
_entry.id   afa23c700362b6be517426fe40ff7a38
#
_cell.length_a   1.000
_cell.length_b   1.000
_cell.length_c   1.000
_cell.angle_alpha   90.00
_cell.angle_beta   90.00
_cell.angle_gamma   90.00
#
_symmetry.space_group_name_H-M   'P 1'
#
loop_
_entity.id
_entity.type
_entity.pdbx_description
1 polymer ?
#
loop_
_entity_poly.entity_id
_entity_poly.type
_entity_poly.pdbx_seq_one_letter_code
_entity_poly.pdbx_strand_id
1 'polypeptide(L)'
;MSRELVFLWAGRRVRDEWDGMCDTYRRRIRQMVPLRECPVRVRSRGEGPERLQAEGKALQEALPDPCWSVALDRKGKMRSSLEMGDWLGRLLEEWPHPIAFVIGSDLGLADSVRESVRESLSFGPLTLPHELARLVLFEQVYRSLAIRAGIKYHRGAL
;
A
#
# COMPACT_ATOMS: atom_id res chain seq x y z
N MET A 1 -14.53 6.32 14.64
CA MET A 1 -13.86 5.49 13.65
C MET A 1 -12.37 5.53 13.84
N SER A 2 -11.77 4.39 13.90
CA SER A 2 -10.36 4.28 14.16
C SER A 2 -9.52 4.61 12.92
N ARG A 3 -8.45 5.31 13.15
CA ARG A 3 -7.40 5.48 12.16
C ARG A 3 -6.70 4.15 11.99
N GLU A 4 -6.72 3.60 10.80
CA GLU A 4 -6.02 2.36 10.49
C GLU A 4 -5.35 2.48 9.12
N LEU A 5 -4.32 1.68 8.92
CA LEU A 5 -3.74 1.48 7.61
C LEU A 5 -4.36 0.22 6.99
N VAL A 6 -4.68 0.29 5.71
CA VAL A 6 -5.24 -0.83 4.96
C VAL A 6 -4.39 -1.06 3.73
N PHE A 7 -3.90 -2.27 3.55
CA PHE A 7 -3.17 -2.67 2.34
C PHE A 7 -4.07 -3.59 1.53
N LEU A 8 -4.44 -3.16 0.32
CA LEU A 8 -5.32 -3.91 -0.58
C LEU A 8 -4.54 -4.39 -1.79
N TRP A 9 -4.81 -5.62 -2.21
CA TRP A 9 -4.32 -6.13 -3.48
C TRP A 9 -5.30 -7.16 -4.04
N ALA A 10 -5.30 -7.32 -5.38
CA ALA A 10 -6.10 -8.35 -6.02
C ALA A 10 -5.41 -9.70 -5.85
N GLY A 11 -6.16 -10.71 -5.43
CA GLY A 11 -5.67 -12.04 -5.19
C GLY A 11 -5.92 -12.52 -3.78
N ARG A 12 -5.19 -13.53 -3.38
CA ARG A 12 -5.29 -14.09 -2.03
C ARG A 12 -3.96 -13.92 -1.30
N ARG A 13 -4.01 -14.00 0.01
CA ARG A 13 -2.80 -14.03 0.81
C ARG A 13 -2.14 -15.39 0.67
N VAL A 14 -0.90 -15.39 0.23
CA VAL A 14 -0.08 -16.61 0.15
C VAL A 14 0.97 -16.53 1.24
N ARG A 15 1.08 -17.59 2.03
CA ARG A 15 2.11 -17.68 3.08
C ARG A 15 3.37 -18.29 2.49
N ASP A 16 4.18 -17.46 1.90
CA ASP A 16 5.44 -17.80 1.26
C ASP A 16 6.60 -17.02 1.89
N GLU A 17 7.73 -17.05 1.24
CA GLU A 17 8.93 -16.35 1.70
C GLU A 17 8.73 -14.83 1.74
N TRP A 18 8.00 -14.29 0.76
CA TRP A 18 7.67 -12.87 0.70
C TRP A 18 6.80 -12.44 1.89
N ASP A 19 5.80 -13.24 2.22
CA ASP A 19 4.94 -12.97 3.36
C ASP A 19 5.72 -13.06 4.67
N GLY A 20 6.64 -14.01 4.77
CA GLY A 20 7.53 -14.15 5.92
C GLY A 20 8.41 -12.91 6.13
N MET A 21 8.93 -12.34 5.05
CA MET A 21 9.71 -11.10 5.12
C MET A 21 8.83 -9.91 5.53
N CYS A 22 7.60 -9.86 5.07
CA CYS A 22 6.66 -8.82 5.47
C CYS A 22 6.31 -8.91 6.96
N ASP A 23 6.34 -10.11 7.54
CA ASP A 23 5.87 -10.36 8.90
C ASP A 23 6.61 -9.54 9.97
N THR A 24 7.92 -9.34 9.80
CA THR A 24 8.72 -8.50 10.70
C THR A 24 8.16 -7.07 10.76
N TYR A 25 7.89 -6.49 9.58
CA TYR A 25 7.36 -5.13 9.49
C TYR A 25 5.89 -5.05 9.89
N ARG A 26 5.11 -6.04 9.52
CA ARG A 26 3.70 -6.15 9.92
C ARG A 26 3.54 -6.06 11.44
N ARG A 27 4.31 -6.84 12.16
CA ARG A 27 4.27 -6.85 13.63
C ARG A 27 4.68 -5.50 14.21
N ARG A 28 5.75 -4.91 13.67
CA ARG A 28 6.24 -3.60 14.14
C ARG A 28 5.24 -2.48 13.86
N ILE A 29 4.64 -2.48 12.69
CA ILE A 29 3.60 -1.50 12.33
C ILE A 29 2.42 -1.61 13.29
N ARG A 30 1.97 -2.83 13.58
CA ARG A 30 0.81 -3.08 14.45
C ARG A 30 1.03 -2.65 15.90
N GLN A 31 2.26 -2.50 16.32
CA GLN A 31 2.57 -1.92 17.63
C GLN A 31 2.36 -0.41 17.66
N MET A 32 2.29 0.24 16.53
CA MET A 32 2.22 1.70 16.40
C MET A 32 0.87 2.18 15.88
N VAL A 33 0.27 1.46 14.95
CA VAL A 33 -1.01 1.80 14.32
C VAL A 33 -1.71 0.52 13.89
N PRO A 34 -3.05 0.46 13.98
CA PRO A 34 -3.78 -0.69 13.44
C PRO A 34 -3.50 -0.87 11.94
N LEU A 35 -3.25 -2.09 11.53
CA LEU A 35 -2.98 -2.46 10.15
C LEU A 35 -3.87 -3.63 9.76
N ARG A 36 -4.61 -3.46 8.69
CA ARG A 36 -5.43 -4.51 8.09
C ARG A 36 -4.94 -4.79 6.68
N GLU A 37 -4.71 -6.06 6.38
CA GLU A 37 -4.41 -6.53 5.03
C GLU A 37 -5.68 -7.06 4.42
N CYS A 38 -5.95 -6.64 3.19
CA CYS A 38 -7.19 -6.98 2.51
C CYS A 38 -6.89 -7.55 1.12
N PRO A 39 -6.60 -8.86 1.03
CA PRO A 39 -6.56 -9.52 -0.27
C PRO A 39 -7.98 -9.59 -0.83
N VAL A 40 -8.16 -9.15 -2.06
CA VAL A 40 -9.47 -9.04 -2.68
C VAL A 40 -9.62 -10.13 -3.72
N ARG A 41 -10.60 -10.98 -3.51
CA ARG A 41 -10.87 -12.09 -4.41
C ARG A 41 -11.47 -11.58 -5.71
N VAL A 42 -10.87 -11.97 -6.82
CA VAL A 42 -11.31 -11.58 -8.15
C VAL A 42 -11.92 -12.78 -8.86
N ARG A 43 -13.18 -12.64 -9.25
CA ARG A 43 -13.91 -13.66 -9.96
C ARG A 43 -13.85 -13.38 -11.47
N SER A 44 -12.70 -13.64 -12.07
CA SER A 44 -12.54 -13.53 -13.51
C SER A 44 -11.82 -14.75 -14.02
N ARG A 45 -12.32 -15.31 -15.13
CA ARG A 45 -11.65 -16.37 -15.88
C ARG A 45 -10.90 -15.82 -17.08
N GLY A 46 -10.98 -14.49 -17.28
CA GLY A 46 -10.29 -13.82 -18.37
C GLY A 46 -8.82 -13.62 -18.10
N GLU A 47 -8.10 -13.21 -19.12
CA GLU A 47 -6.70 -12.86 -19.07
C GLU A 47 -6.51 -11.44 -19.60
N GLY A 48 -5.36 -10.85 -19.30
CA GLY A 48 -5.01 -9.53 -19.81
C GLY A 48 -6.00 -8.45 -19.40
N PRO A 49 -6.47 -7.64 -20.37
CA PRO A 49 -7.30 -6.47 -20.06
C PRO A 49 -8.60 -6.79 -19.32
N GLU A 50 -9.21 -7.93 -19.61
CA GLU A 50 -10.45 -8.34 -18.96
C GLU A 50 -10.23 -8.66 -17.49
N ARG A 51 -9.16 -9.39 -17.18
CA ARG A 51 -8.77 -9.66 -15.79
C ARG A 51 -8.41 -8.37 -15.07
N LEU A 52 -7.68 -7.47 -15.72
CA LEU A 52 -7.27 -6.20 -15.14
C LEU A 52 -8.49 -5.34 -14.76
N GLN A 53 -9.51 -5.28 -15.62
CA GLN A 53 -10.75 -4.58 -15.31
C GLN A 53 -11.51 -5.19 -14.13
N ALA A 54 -11.56 -6.51 -14.08
CA ALA A 54 -12.20 -7.22 -12.96
C ALA A 54 -11.47 -6.97 -11.64
N GLU A 55 -10.15 -6.98 -11.65
CA GLU A 55 -9.32 -6.62 -10.50
C GLU A 55 -9.61 -5.20 -10.05
N GLY A 56 -9.64 -4.26 -10.98
CA GLY A 56 -9.90 -2.85 -10.69
C GLY A 56 -11.26 -2.63 -10.02
N LYS A 57 -12.29 -3.26 -10.55
CA LYS A 57 -13.63 -3.18 -9.97
C LYS A 57 -13.67 -3.75 -8.55
N ALA A 58 -13.06 -4.91 -8.35
CA ALA A 58 -13.03 -5.56 -7.04
C ALA A 58 -12.27 -4.70 -6.02
N LEU A 59 -11.15 -4.11 -6.42
CA LEU A 59 -10.37 -3.22 -5.55
C LEU A 59 -11.16 -1.97 -5.18
N GLN A 60 -11.84 -1.34 -6.13
CA GLN A 60 -12.66 -0.17 -5.86
C GLN A 60 -13.81 -0.47 -4.88
N GLU A 61 -14.46 -1.61 -5.05
CA GLU A 61 -15.55 -2.04 -4.17
C GLU A 61 -15.05 -2.39 -2.76
N ALA A 62 -13.79 -2.81 -2.63
CA ALA A 62 -13.21 -3.19 -1.35
C ALA A 62 -12.63 -2.01 -0.56
N LEU A 63 -12.45 -0.85 -1.20
CA LEU A 63 -11.95 0.33 -0.50
C LEU A 63 -12.91 0.76 0.62
N PRO A 64 -12.39 1.02 1.83
CA PRO A 64 -13.22 1.61 2.87
C PRO A 64 -13.78 2.96 2.42
N ASP A 65 -14.94 3.32 2.92
CA ASP A 65 -15.56 4.61 2.65
C ASP A 65 -16.04 5.22 3.97
N PRO A 66 -15.52 6.38 4.39
CA PRO A 66 -14.46 7.16 3.72
C PRO A 66 -13.06 6.59 3.95
N CYS A 67 -12.16 6.83 3.00
CA CYS A 67 -10.74 6.51 3.18
C CYS A 67 -9.85 7.48 2.37
N TRP A 68 -8.60 7.58 2.78
CA TRP A 68 -7.57 8.23 1.97
C TRP A 68 -6.90 7.14 1.14
N SER A 69 -7.22 7.09 -0.14
CA SER A 69 -6.75 6.03 -1.03
C SER A 69 -5.48 6.45 -1.77
N VAL A 70 -4.49 5.57 -1.76
CA VAL A 70 -3.18 5.77 -2.38
C VAL A 70 -2.87 4.58 -3.25
N ALA A 71 -2.70 4.78 -4.54
CA ALA A 71 -2.29 3.71 -5.45
C ALA A 71 -0.77 3.67 -5.55
N LEU A 72 -0.20 2.47 -5.55
CA LEU A 72 1.21 2.29 -5.90
C LEU A 72 1.32 2.27 -7.42
N ASP A 73 1.97 3.27 -7.99
CA ASP A 73 2.08 3.43 -9.43
C ASP A 73 3.41 4.09 -9.77
N ARG A 74 4.13 3.53 -10.74
CA ARG A 74 5.41 4.10 -11.20
C ARG A 74 5.30 5.55 -11.64
N LYS A 75 4.13 5.96 -12.11
CA LYS A 75 3.85 7.33 -12.56
C LYS A 75 3.36 8.23 -11.43
N GLY A 76 3.27 7.71 -10.22
CA GLY A 76 2.86 8.48 -9.06
C GLY A 76 3.94 9.42 -8.56
N LYS A 77 3.63 10.10 -7.47
CA LYS A 77 4.57 11.01 -6.84
C LYS A 77 5.68 10.24 -6.15
N MET A 78 6.92 10.57 -6.47
CA MET A 78 8.08 10.05 -5.78
C MET A 78 8.36 10.86 -4.52
N ARG A 79 8.66 10.17 -3.43
CA ARG A 79 9.04 10.77 -2.17
C ARG A 79 10.29 10.07 -1.64
N SER A 80 11.18 10.82 -1.02
CA SER A 80 12.24 10.23 -0.21
C SER A 80 11.61 9.58 1.03
N SER A 81 12.37 8.75 1.73
CA SER A 81 11.89 8.14 2.98
C SER A 81 11.53 9.20 4.03
N LEU A 82 12.30 10.29 4.10
CA LEU A 82 12.00 11.40 5.01
C LEU A 82 10.71 12.13 4.61
N GLU A 83 10.54 12.39 3.32
CA GLU A 83 9.31 13.01 2.80
C GLU A 83 8.11 12.11 3.02
N MET A 84 8.28 10.80 2.84
CA MET A 84 7.22 9.83 3.10
C MET A 84 6.83 9.79 4.58
N GLY A 85 7.81 9.88 5.48
CA GLY A 85 7.57 9.98 6.91
C GLY A 85 6.76 11.22 7.29
N ASP A 86 7.10 12.36 6.71
CA ASP A 86 6.38 13.61 6.92
C ASP A 86 4.94 13.52 6.36
N TRP A 87 4.79 13.05 5.16
CA TRP A 87 3.49 12.90 4.50
C TRP A 87 2.56 11.95 5.28
N LEU A 88 3.04 10.76 5.60
CA LEU A 88 2.22 9.78 6.33
C LEU A 88 1.91 10.25 7.75
N GLY A 89 2.88 10.88 8.39
CA GLY A 89 2.69 11.47 9.72
C GLY A 89 1.58 12.52 9.74
N ARG A 90 1.56 13.42 8.78
CA ARG A 90 0.50 14.42 8.65
C ARG A 90 -0.86 13.78 8.38
N LEU A 91 -0.91 12.80 7.49
CA LEU A 91 -2.16 12.08 7.22
C LEU A 91 -2.73 11.44 8.49
N LEU A 92 -1.87 10.79 9.28
CA LEU A 92 -2.30 10.17 10.52
C LEU A 92 -2.78 11.19 11.56
N GLU A 93 -2.30 12.41 11.52
CA GLU A 93 -2.74 13.48 12.41
C GLU A 93 -4.03 14.14 11.94
N GLU A 94 -4.15 14.41 10.67
CA GLU A 94 -5.22 15.23 10.10
C GLU A 94 -6.42 14.44 9.58
N TRP A 95 -6.21 13.19 9.14
CA TRP A 95 -7.25 12.37 8.55
C TRP A 95 -7.75 11.33 9.56
N PRO A 96 -9.01 11.41 10.00
CA PRO A 96 -9.53 10.55 11.08
C PRO A 96 -10.06 9.19 10.62
N HIS A 97 -9.92 8.85 9.35
CA HIS A 97 -10.45 7.63 8.75
C HIS A 97 -9.32 6.75 8.21
N PRO A 98 -9.62 5.56 7.66
CA PRO A 98 -8.59 4.68 7.13
C PRO A 98 -7.76 5.32 6.00
N ILE A 99 -6.48 4.95 5.95
CA ILE A 99 -5.58 5.25 4.85
C ILE A 99 -5.32 3.92 4.14
N ALA A 100 -5.71 3.84 2.88
CA ALA A 100 -5.67 2.60 2.11
C ALA A 100 -4.63 2.69 1.00
N PHE A 101 -3.72 1.72 0.98
CA PHE A 101 -2.73 1.57 -0.10
C PHE A 101 -3.18 0.44 -1.02
N VAL A 102 -3.26 0.72 -2.31
CA VAL A 102 -3.70 -0.24 -3.32
C VAL A 102 -2.50 -0.70 -4.13
N ILE A 103 -2.25 -2.00 -4.11
CA ILE A 103 -1.09 -2.63 -4.76
C ILE A 103 -1.60 -3.39 -5.98
N GLY A 104 -0.97 -3.17 -7.13
CA GLY A 104 -1.31 -3.88 -8.36
C GLY A 104 -0.86 -5.34 -8.36
N SER A 105 -1.47 -6.11 -9.24
CA SER A 105 -1.04 -7.48 -9.54
C SER A 105 0.14 -7.48 -10.51
N ASP A 106 0.46 -8.65 -11.05
CA ASP A 106 1.41 -8.79 -12.15
C ASP A 106 1.02 -7.98 -13.39
N LEU A 107 -0.26 -7.64 -13.54
CA LEU A 107 -0.77 -6.77 -14.61
C LEU A 107 -0.73 -5.27 -14.24
N GLY A 108 -0.31 -4.93 -13.03
CA GLY A 108 -0.38 -3.56 -12.53
C GLY A 108 -1.77 -3.20 -12.03
N LEU A 109 -2.13 -1.93 -12.12
CA LEU A 109 -3.44 -1.41 -11.74
C LEU A 109 -4.22 -0.94 -12.95
N ALA A 110 -5.52 -1.16 -12.97
CA ALA A 110 -6.41 -0.62 -13.99
C ALA A 110 -6.44 0.91 -13.92
N ASP A 111 -6.58 1.57 -15.06
CA ASP A 111 -6.69 3.03 -15.14
C ASP A 111 -7.84 3.56 -14.27
N SER A 112 -8.95 2.82 -14.21
CA SER A 112 -10.08 3.18 -13.37
C SER A 112 -9.72 3.30 -11.87
N VAL A 113 -8.80 2.46 -11.39
CA VAL A 113 -8.30 2.56 -10.01
C VAL A 113 -7.45 3.82 -9.86
N ARG A 114 -6.50 4.04 -10.79
CA ARG A 114 -5.63 5.22 -10.73
C ARG A 114 -6.41 6.52 -10.72
N GLU A 115 -7.48 6.58 -11.51
CA GLU A 115 -8.34 7.78 -11.63
C GLU A 115 -9.22 7.98 -10.40
N SER A 116 -9.54 6.93 -9.66
CA SER A 116 -10.47 6.99 -8.53
C SER A 116 -9.78 7.25 -7.19
N VAL A 117 -8.48 7.01 -7.07
CA VAL A 117 -7.76 7.22 -5.82
C VAL A 117 -7.42 8.69 -5.60
N ARG A 118 -7.17 9.05 -4.35
CA ARG A 118 -6.83 10.43 -4.00
C ARG A 118 -5.43 10.82 -4.48
N GLU A 119 -4.49 9.88 -4.44
CA GLU A 119 -3.14 10.14 -4.93
C GLU A 119 -2.45 8.83 -5.30
N SER A 120 -1.35 8.94 -6.03
CA SER A 120 -0.53 7.80 -6.40
C SER A 120 0.89 8.01 -5.88
N LEU A 121 1.48 6.93 -5.37
CA LEU A 121 2.83 6.90 -4.80
C LEU A 121 3.72 6.04 -5.67
N SER A 122 4.89 6.56 -6.05
CA SER A 122 5.87 5.83 -6.84
C SER A 122 7.09 5.47 -6.00
N PHE A 123 7.56 4.24 -6.12
CA PHE A 123 8.85 3.80 -5.58
C PHE A 123 9.97 3.93 -6.61
N GLY A 124 9.75 4.71 -7.66
CA GLY A 124 10.70 4.94 -8.73
C GLY A 124 10.25 4.35 -10.06
N PRO A 125 11.04 4.55 -11.13
CA PRO A 125 10.65 4.15 -12.47
C PRO A 125 10.84 2.66 -12.76
N LEU A 126 11.44 1.91 -11.84
CA LEU A 126 11.67 0.48 -12.01
C LEU A 126 10.36 -0.29 -11.91
N THR A 127 10.23 -1.33 -12.73
CA THR A 127 9.15 -2.29 -12.58
C THR A 127 9.53 -3.28 -11.48
N LEU A 128 8.71 -3.36 -10.44
CA LEU A 128 8.92 -4.32 -9.35
C LEU A 128 7.85 -5.42 -9.43
N PRO A 129 8.23 -6.68 -9.16
CA PRO A 129 7.22 -7.70 -8.93
C PRO A 129 6.26 -7.25 -7.82
N HIS A 130 5.00 -7.62 -7.91
CA HIS A 130 4.00 -7.14 -6.93
C HIS A 130 4.32 -7.58 -5.49
N GLU A 131 4.95 -8.74 -5.30
CA GLU A 131 5.39 -9.19 -3.97
C GLU A 131 6.49 -8.30 -3.40
N LEU A 132 7.45 -7.90 -4.24
CA LEU A 132 8.51 -7.00 -3.83
C LEU A 132 7.97 -5.61 -3.55
N ALA A 133 7.07 -5.10 -4.38
CA ALA A 133 6.42 -3.80 -4.15
C ALA A 133 5.69 -3.79 -2.80
N ARG A 134 5.00 -4.88 -2.47
CA ARG A 134 4.34 -5.02 -1.17
C ARG A 134 5.34 -5.03 -0.02
N LEU A 135 6.44 -5.77 -0.15
CA LEU A 135 7.49 -5.80 0.88
C LEU A 135 8.10 -4.40 1.08
N VAL A 136 8.38 -3.69 -0.01
CA VAL A 136 8.89 -2.31 0.06
C VAL A 136 7.88 -1.39 0.77
N LEU A 137 6.59 -1.55 0.48
CA LEU A 137 5.56 -0.78 1.15
C LEU A 137 5.56 -1.03 2.67
N PHE A 138 5.60 -2.30 3.10
CA PHE A 138 5.68 -2.64 4.51
C PHE A 138 6.88 -1.98 5.18
N GLU A 139 8.05 -2.11 4.56
CA GLU A 139 9.29 -1.56 5.11
C GLU A 139 9.23 -0.03 5.18
N GLN A 140 8.81 0.65 4.12
CA GLN A 140 8.77 2.11 4.06
C GLN A 140 7.67 2.69 4.96
N VAL A 141 6.55 2.02 5.11
CA VAL A 141 5.52 2.44 6.07
C VAL A 141 6.05 2.32 7.49
N TYR A 142 6.70 1.22 7.84
CA TYR A 142 7.34 1.10 9.16
C TYR A 142 8.39 2.20 9.37
N ARG A 143 9.25 2.41 8.38
CA ARG A 143 10.28 3.47 8.43
C ARG A 143 9.65 4.84 8.65
N SER A 144 8.56 5.16 7.97
CA SER A 144 7.83 6.41 8.13
C SER A 144 7.29 6.59 9.54
N LEU A 145 6.70 5.54 10.11
CA LEU A 145 6.20 5.57 11.47
C LEU A 145 7.34 5.71 12.48
N ALA A 146 8.48 5.06 12.23
CA ALA A 146 9.66 5.14 13.08
C ALA A 146 10.25 6.56 13.08
N ILE A 147 10.34 7.20 11.92
CA ILE A 147 10.79 8.59 11.79
C ILE A 147 9.89 9.52 12.61
N ARG A 148 8.58 9.36 12.46
CA ARG A 148 7.59 10.17 13.18
C ARG A 148 7.70 9.98 14.71
N ALA A 149 7.96 8.76 15.15
CA ALA A 149 8.07 8.44 16.58
C ALA A 149 9.45 8.72 17.18
N GLY A 150 10.41 9.18 16.39
CA GLY A 150 11.78 9.43 16.85
C GLY A 150 12.59 8.17 17.09
N ILE A 151 12.18 7.04 16.53
CA ILE A 151 12.90 5.76 16.64
C ILE A 151 14.07 5.78 15.65
N LYS A 152 15.25 5.37 16.11
CA LYS A 152 16.49 5.42 15.32
C LYS A 152 16.61 4.28 14.29
N TYR A 153 15.53 3.90 13.67
CA TYR A 153 15.53 2.86 12.62
C TYR A 153 16.11 3.38 11.29
N HIS A 154 15.84 4.64 10.97
CA HIS A 154 16.21 5.26 9.69
C HIS A 154 17.66 5.75 9.62
N ARG A 155 18.55 5.22 10.43
CA ARG A 155 19.96 5.61 10.47
C ARG A 155 20.59 5.58 9.08
N GLY A 156 21.31 6.64 8.73
CA GLY A 156 21.97 6.72 7.47
C GLY A 156 21.00 6.71 6.29
N ALA A 157 19.88 7.41 6.43
CA ALA A 157 19.00 7.67 5.30
C ALA A 157 19.83 8.30 4.19
N LEU A 158 20.22 7.49 3.22
CA LEU A 158 21.07 7.86 2.11
C LEU A 158 20.29 8.70 1.10
#